data_8db65128daee04089f61d541c1dcdb46
#
_entry.id   8db65128daee04089f61d541c1dcdb46
#
_cell.length_a   1.000
_cell.length_b   1.000
_cell.length_c   1.000
_cell.angle_alpha   90.00
_cell.angle_beta   90.00
_cell.angle_gamma   90.00
#
_symmetry.space_group_name_H-M   'P 1'
#
loop_
_entity.id
_entity.type
_entity.pdbx_description
1 polymer ?
#
loop_
_entity_poly.entity_id
_entity_poly.type
_entity_poly.pdbx_seq_one_letter_code
_entity_poly.pdbx_strand_id
1 'polypeptide(L)'
;EIIITAKVISDTKLVIGTAFQGVYLVDLETNSYNNICRKNALKNNSILSIGLDKENDLWLGLDNGIAHVEINSPYQIFSDNTGILGSVYTMASYKNGLLLGSNHGVFKYQNKTLTLLPNSQGQVWDILQEGDAYLIGHNDGTYRYHNEQLQRVNQVSGGWKFLKSNFHNNFFLAHYSGIVIFDQPNDLSAFKRIDNLTKPIKNILQNKPNELWAVDNYRGLYRILFDDTFKIKQLENVTQKNKI
;
A
#
# COMPACT_ATOMS: atom_id res chain seq x y z
N GLU A 1 -13.46 26.19 -21.25
CA GLU A 1 -12.09 26.26 -20.73
C GLU A 1 -11.24 27.25 -21.54
N ILE A 2 -10.38 28.03 -20.91
CA ILE A 2 -9.50 28.98 -21.59
C ILE A 2 -8.17 28.31 -21.85
N ILE A 3 -7.83 28.14 -23.13
CA ILE A 3 -6.51 27.64 -23.55
C ILE A 3 -5.55 28.84 -23.56
N ILE A 4 -4.42 28.69 -22.87
CA ILE A 4 -3.37 29.73 -22.84
C ILE A 4 -2.24 29.39 -23.81
N THR A 5 -1.85 28.13 -23.88
CA THR A 5 -0.69 27.67 -24.66
C THR A 5 -0.90 26.27 -25.18
N ALA A 6 -0.25 25.93 -26.28
CA ALA A 6 -0.21 24.57 -26.79
C ALA A 6 1.16 24.28 -27.42
N LYS A 7 1.58 23.01 -27.42
CA LYS A 7 2.80 22.55 -28.04
C LYS A 7 2.63 21.16 -28.66
N VAL A 8 3.14 20.98 -29.86
CA VAL A 8 3.19 19.67 -30.53
C VAL A 8 4.40 18.89 -29.97
N ILE A 9 4.17 17.64 -29.58
CA ILE A 9 5.19 16.70 -29.13
C ILE A 9 5.63 15.81 -30.30
N SER A 10 4.67 15.35 -31.10
CA SER A 10 4.88 14.50 -32.28
C SER A 10 3.71 14.72 -33.27
N ASP A 11 3.75 14.05 -34.41
CA ASP A 11 2.69 14.11 -35.43
C ASP A 11 1.30 13.70 -34.89
N THR A 12 1.28 12.89 -33.83
CA THR A 12 0.03 12.37 -33.23
C THR A 12 -0.26 12.91 -31.84
N LYS A 13 0.67 13.67 -31.21
CA LYS A 13 0.53 14.09 -29.81
C LYS A 13 0.75 15.57 -29.63
N LEU A 14 -0.14 16.20 -28.89
CA LEU A 14 0.00 17.59 -28.50
C LEU A 14 -0.31 17.82 -27.01
N VAL A 15 0.20 18.89 -26.50
CA VAL A 15 -0.01 19.36 -25.12
C VAL A 15 -0.76 20.67 -25.16
N ILE A 16 -1.81 20.79 -24.34
CA ILE A 16 -2.62 22.01 -24.21
C ILE A 16 -2.57 22.49 -22.77
N GLY A 17 -2.04 23.68 -22.55
CA GLY A 17 -2.03 24.34 -21.25
C GLY A 17 -3.23 25.26 -21.09
N THR A 18 -3.91 25.17 -19.94
CA THR A 18 -5.14 25.91 -19.65
C THR A 18 -4.99 26.90 -18.50
N ALA A 19 -5.95 27.81 -18.37
CA ALA A 19 -5.97 28.79 -17.28
C ALA A 19 -6.29 28.15 -15.90
N PHE A 20 -7.16 27.12 -15.87
CA PHE A 20 -7.74 26.67 -14.59
C PHE A 20 -7.78 25.16 -14.40
N GLN A 21 -7.47 24.35 -15.43
CA GLN A 21 -7.59 22.89 -15.37
C GLN A 21 -6.27 22.13 -15.62
N GLY A 22 -5.14 22.82 -15.53
CA GLY A 22 -3.84 22.21 -15.74
C GLY A 22 -3.50 21.98 -17.20
N VAL A 23 -2.82 20.90 -17.50
CA VAL A 23 -2.35 20.55 -18.83
C VAL A 23 -3.04 19.28 -19.34
N TYR A 24 -3.37 19.27 -20.63
CA TYR A 24 -3.91 18.10 -21.33
C TYR A 24 -2.89 17.55 -22.30
N LEU A 25 -2.56 16.28 -22.15
CA LEU A 25 -1.83 15.47 -23.11
C LEU A 25 -2.85 14.82 -24.03
N VAL A 26 -2.90 15.25 -25.30
CA VAL A 26 -3.88 14.78 -26.28
C VAL A 26 -3.20 13.83 -27.27
N ASP A 27 -3.80 12.70 -27.48
CA ASP A 27 -3.43 11.74 -28.52
C ASP A 27 -4.45 11.83 -29.65
N LEU A 28 -4.01 12.32 -30.80
CA LEU A 28 -4.86 12.58 -31.97
C LEU A 28 -5.21 11.28 -32.73
N GLU A 29 -4.40 10.23 -32.61
CA GLU A 29 -4.62 8.95 -33.25
C GLU A 29 -5.75 8.17 -32.55
N THR A 30 -5.69 8.11 -31.23
CA THR A 30 -6.70 7.43 -30.42
C THR A 30 -7.88 8.33 -30.02
N ASN A 31 -7.81 9.61 -30.33
CA ASN A 31 -8.75 10.65 -29.93
C ASN A 31 -9.01 10.66 -28.41
N SER A 32 -7.94 10.43 -27.64
CA SER A 32 -7.96 10.37 -26.19
C SER A 32 -7.12 11.49 -25.56
N TYR A 33 -7.35 11.76 -24.28
CA TYR A 33 -6.52 12.72 -23.55
C TYR A 33 -6.26 12.25 -22.10
N ASN A 34 -5.14 12.72 -21.56
CA ASN A 34 -4.82 12.62 -20.14
C ASN A 34 -4.69 14.03 -19.55
N ASN A 35 -5.37 14.29 -18.45
CA ASN A 35 -5.31 15.59 -17.76
C ASN A 35 -4.38 15.50 -16.56
N ILE A 36 -3.39 16.38 -16.50
CA ILE A 36 -2.48 16.56 -15.37
C ILE A 36 -2.80 17.92 -14.73
N CYS A 37 -3.25 17.91 -13.50
CA CYS A 37 -3.73 19.07 -12.80
C CYS A 37 -3.39 19.00 -11.29
N ARG A 38 -3.83 20.00 -10.53
CA ARG A 38 -3.57 20.06 -9.08
C ARG A 38 -4.13 18.86 -8.30
N LYS A 39 -5.19 18.20 -8.79
CA LYS A 39 -5.78 17.02 -8.14
C LYS A 39 -4.88 15.78 -8.18
N ASN A 40 -4.01 15.69 -9.19
CA ASN A 40 -3.22 14.47 -9.40
C ASN A 40 -1.69 14.68 -9.45
N ALA A 41 -1.17 15.90 -9.69
CA ALA A 41 0.27 16.10 -9.76
C ALA A 41 0.74 17.54 -9.58
N LEU A 42 0.10 18.53 -10.21
CA LEU A 42 0.60 19.90 -10.27
C LEU A 42 0.36 20.67 -8.97
N LYS A 43 1.21 21.67 -8.72
CA LYS A 43 0.99 22.63 -7.63
C LYS A 43 -0.03 23.71 -7.98
N ASN A 44 -0.19 24.02 -9.28
CA ASN A 44 -1.12 25.02 -9.79
C ASN A 44 -1.75 24.52 -11.09
N ASN A 45 -3.00 24.94 -11.36
CA ASN A 45 -3.73 24.59 -12.58
C ASN A 45 -3.52 25.58 -13.73
N SER A 46 -2.97 26.76 -13.47
CA SER A 46 -2.71 27.75 -14.50
C SER A 46 -1.38 27.48 -15.20
N ILE A 47 -1.43 27.15 -16.48
CA ILE A 47 -0.27 26.81 -17.31
C ILE A 47 0.01 27.96 -18.24
N LEU A 48 1.06 28.72 -17.97
CA LEU A 48 1.42 29.92 -18.72
C LEU A 48 2.31 29.62 -19.92
N SER A 49 3.15 28.59 -19.83
CA SER A 49 4.08 28.18 -20.89
C SER A 49 4.39 26.71 -20.87
N ILE A 50 4.79 26.15 -22.02
CA ILE A 50 5.17 24.75 -22.19
C ILE A 50 6.52 24.68 -22.92
N GLY A 51 7.52 24.07 -22.31
CA GLY A 51 8.79 23.66 -22.91
C GLY A 51 8.88 22.15 -23.06
N LEU A 52 9.70 21.69 -24.01
CA LEU A 52 10.14 20.28 -24.12
C LEU A 52 11.64 20.25 -23.89
N ASP A 53 12.12 19.24 -23.18
CA ASP A 53 13.54 18.96 -23.06
C ASP A 53 14.03 17.98 -24.16
N LYS A 54 15.27 17.50 -24.02
CA LYS A 54 15.88 16.60 -25.00
C LYS A 54 15.26 15.20 -25.01
N GLU A 55 14.68 14.79 -23.90
CA GLU A 55 13.97 13.54 -23.69
C GLU A 55 12.50 13.63 -24.13
N ASN A 56 12.06 14.80 -24.60
CA ASN A 56 10.67 15.18 -24.91
C ASN A 56 9.74 15.15 -23.67
N ASP A 57 10.29 15.35 -22.48
CA ASP A 57 9.51 15.57 -21.28
C ASP A 57 9.09 17.05 -21.13
N LEU A 58 8.05 17.31 -20.35
CA LEU A 58 7.45 18.66 -20.29
C LEU A 58 8.05 19.50 -19.18
N TRP A 59 8.39 20.73 -19.53
CA TRP A 59 8.61 21.83 -18.60
C TRP A 59 7.44 22.80 -18.68
N LEU A 60 6.70 22.94 -17.56
CA LEU A 60 5.50 23.76 -17.47
C LEU A 60 5.81 24.99 -16.62
N GLY A 61 5.66 26.18 -17.19
CA GLY A 61 5.60 27.42 -16.43
C GLY A 61 4.21 27.59 -15.86
N LEU A 62 4.10 27.59 -14.54
CA LEU A 62 2.86 27.76 -13.80
C LEU A 62 2.71 29.23 -13.37
N ASP A 63 1.53 29.64 -13.00
CA ASP A 63 1.30 30.96 -12.36
C ASP A 63 2.11 31.10 -11.04
N ASN A 64 2.44 29.98 -10.39
CA ASN A 64 3.27 29.95 -9.20
C ASN A 64 4.31 28.82 -9.28
N GLY A 65 5.37 29.05 -10.04
CA GLY A 65 6.54 28.14 -10.13
C GLY A 65 6.62 27.35 -11.41
N ILE A 66 7.40 26.29 -11.38
CA ILE A 66 7.72 25.45 -12.53
C ILE A 66 7.41 23.99 -12.15
N ALA A 67 6.90 23.21 -13.12
CA ALA A 67 6.77 21.76 -12.99
C ALA A 67 7.51 21.06 -14.13
N HIS A 68 8.23 20.00 -13.84
CA HIS A 68 8.77 19.04 -14.80
C HIS A 68 7.90 17.79 -14.77
N VAL A 69 7.47 17.32 -15.94
CA VAL A 69 6.57 16.16 -16.07
C VAL A 69 7.17 15.19 -17.07
N GLU A 70 7.63 14.05 -16.57
CA GLU A 70 8.18 12.94 -17.34
C GLU A 70 7.03 12.17 -18.01
N ILE A 71 6.68 12.53 -19.25
CA ILE A 71 5.58 11.93 -19.98
C ILE A 71 5.89 10.57 -20.60
N ASN A 72 7.18 10.26 -20.74
CA ASN A 72 7.70 9.01 -21.28
C ASN A 72 8.14 8.03 -20.17
N SER A 73 8.05 8.42 -18.89
CA SER A 73 8.40 7.59 -17.76
C SER A 73 7.47 6.37 -17.63
N PRO A 74 8.01 5.15 -17.46
CA PRO A 74 7.19 3.99 -17.12
C PRO A 74 6.64 4.05 -15.69
N TYR A 75 7.12 4.98 -14.87
CA TYR A 75 6.67 5.18 -13.49
C TYR A 75 5.56 6.22 -13.43
N GLN A 76 4.57 5.92 -12.59
CA GLN A 76 3.50 6.86 -12.28
C GLN A 76 3.55 7.20 -10.78
N ILE A 77 3.52 8.50 -10.48
CA ILE A 77 3.42 8.97 -9.11
C ILE A 77 1.94 9.22 -8.82
N PHE A 78 1.41 8.50 -7.82
CA PHE A 78 0.10 8.78 -7.28
C PHE A 78 0.25 9.64 -6.02
N SER A 79 -0.34 10.83 -6.05
CA SER A 79 -0.32 11.76 -4.94
C SER A 79 -1.76 12.14 -4.55
N ASP A 80 -2.12 11.89 -3.30
CA ASP A 80 -3.39 12.37 -2.77
C ASP A 80 -3.21 13.77 -2.16
N ASN A 81 -3.48 14.79 -2.96
CA ASN A 81 -3.41 16.18 -2.52
C ASN A 81 -4.61 16.61 -1.66
N THR A 82 -5.59 15.72 -1.44
CA THR A 82 -6.76 16.00 -0.60
C THR A 82 -6.51 15.62 0.86
N GLY A 83 -5.52 14.77 1.14
CA GLY A 83 -5.21 14.24 2.46
C GLY A 83 -6.17 13.14 2.95
N ILE A 84 -7.11 12.70 2.12
CA ILE A 84 -8.10 11.67 2.48
C ILE A 84 -7.42 10.32 2.67
N LEU A 85 -6.45 9.97 1.80
CA LEU A 85 -5.75 8.69 1.85
C LEU A 85 -4.80 8.61 3.04
N GLY A 86 -4.09 9.68 3.34
CA GLY A 86 -3.05 9.71 4.36
C GLY A 86 -1.80 8.91 3.97
N SER A 87 -1.10 8.36 4.97
CA SER A 87 0.10 7.54 4.78
C SER A 87 -0.26 6.10 4.43
N VAL A 88 0.19 5.61 3.29
CA VAL A 88 -0.02 4.22 2.85
C VAL A 88 1.08 3.33 3.43
N TYR A 89 0.70 2.29 4.15
CA TYR A 89 1.60 1.32 4.77
C TYR A 89 1.70 0.01 3.98
N THR A 90 0.64 -0.35 3.27
CA THR A 90 0.54 -1.61 2.54
C THR A 90 -0.36 -1.48 1.32
N MET A 91 -0.16 -2.37 0.35
CA MET A 91 -1.01 -2.46 -0.83
C MET A 91 -1.12 -3.89 -1.34
N ALA A 92 -2.22 -4.19 -1.99
CA ALA A 92 -2.46 -5.45 -2.69
C ALA A 92 -3.15 -5.20 -4.04
N SER A 93 -2.87 -6.08 -5.01
CA SER A 93 -3.59 -6.05 -6.28
C SER A 93 -5.06 -6.37 -6.06
N TYR A 94 -5.97 -5.65 -6.73
CA TYR A 94 -7.41 -5.83 -6.59
C TYR A 94 -8.12 -5.59 -7.91
N LYS A 95 -8.59 -6.66 -8.55
CA LYS A 95 -9.22 -6.56 -9.88
C LYS A 95 -8.31 -5.74 -10.83
N ASN A 96 -8.83 -4.67 -11.41
CA ASN A 96 -8.10 -3.75 -12.29
C ASN A 96 -7.54 -2.54 -11.53
N GLY A 97 -7.16 -2.71 -10.27
CA GLY A 97 -6.68 -1.63 -9.41
C GLY A 97 -5.95 -2.13 -8.18
N LEU A 98 -6.04 -1.40 -7.08
CA LEU A 98 -5.34 -1.67 -5.84
C LEU A 98 -6.27 -1.56 -4.62
N LEU A 99 -6.02 -2.36 -3.61
CA LEU A 99 -6.38 -2.06 -2.23
C LEU A 99 -5.19 -1.41 -1.55
N LEU A 100 -5.43 -0.28 -0.89
CA LEU A 100 -4.42 0.49 -0.17
C LEU A 100 -4.79 0.52 1.31
N GLY A 101 -3.87 0.07 2.16
CA GLY A 101 -3.99 0.20 3.61
C GLY A 101 -3.24 1.42 4.11
N SER A 102 -3.93 2.31 4.78
CA SER A 102 -3.37 3.57 5.27
C SER A 102 -3.65 3.80 6.76
N ASN A 103 -3.21 4.94 7.29
CA ASN A 103 -3.58 5.38 8.64
C ASN A 103 -5.04 5.82 8.76
N HIS A 104 -5.76 5.97 7.66
CA HIS A 104 -7.18 6.37 7.64
C HIS A 104 -8.14 5.22 7.34
N GLY A 105 -7.65 4.09 6.84
CA GLY A 105 -8.47 2.92 6.51
C GLY A 105 -8.00 2.16 5.30
N VAL A 106 -8.88 1.31 4.78
CA VAL A 106 -8.68 0.59 3.51
C VAL A 106 -9.34 1.35 2.38
N PHE A 107 -8.57 1.67 1.36
CA PHE A 107 -9.07 2.32 0.16
C PHE A 107 -9.02 1.40 -1.05
N LYS A 108 -10.02 1.49 -1.91
CA LYS A 108 -9.96 0.98 -3.28
C LYS A 108 -9.49 2.08 -4.22
N TYR A 109 -8.49 1.79 -5.02
CA TYR A 109 -8.07 2.63 -6.12
C TYR A 109 -8.36 1.91 -7.45
N GLN A 110 -9.39 2.36 -8.15
CA GLN A 110 -9.82 1.81 -9.43
C GLN A 110 -10.28 2.94 -10.36
N ASN A 111 -9.99 2.80 -11.65
CA ASN A 111 -10.38 3.79 -12.68
C ASN A 111 -10.02 5.23 -12.29
N LYS A 112 -8.81 5.43 -11.73
CA LYS A 112 -8.31 6.70 -11.22
C LYS A 112 -9.14 7.30 -10.07
N THR A 113 -9.99 6.52 -9.45
CA THR A 113 -10.84 6.93 -8.32
C THR A 113 -10.41 6.23 -7.04
N LEU A 114 -10.28 7.01 -5.98
CA LEU A 114 -9.98 6.55 -4.63
C LEU A 114 -11.26 6.50 -3.80
N THR A 115 -11.59 5.35 -3.23
CA THR A 115 -12.81 5.15 -2.43
C THR A 115 -12.47 4.43 -1.13
N LEU A 116 -12.82 5.02 0.01
CA LEU A 116 -12.69 4.37 1.32
C LEU A 116 -13.71 3.24 1.44
N LEU A 117 -13.27 2.06 1.88
CA LEU A 117 -14.19 0.98 2.24
C LEU A 117 -14.99 1.35 3.49
N PRO A 118 -16.30 1.17 3.49
CA PRO A 118 -17.12 1.40 4.68
C PRO A 118 -16.62 0.55 5.87
N ASN A 119 -16.63 1.14 7.06
CA ASN A 119 -16.24 0.50 8.33
C ASN A 119 -14.75 0.04 8.39
N SER A 120 -13.89 0.62 7.58
CA SER A 120 -12.44 0.34 7.59
C SER A 120 -11.61 1.44 8.22
N GLN A 121 -12.23 2.44 8.85
CA GLN A 121 -11.52 3.59 9.42
C GLN A 121 -10.56 3.15 10.52
N GLY A 122 -9.34 3.69 10.47
CA GLY A 122 -8.25 3.40 11.40
C GLY A 122 -6.98 2.97 10.67
N GLN A 123 -5.95 2.60 11.43
CA GLN A 123 -4.67 2.22 10.86
C GLN A 123 -4.70 0.79 10.32
N VAL A 124 -4.37 0.64 9.04
CA VAL A 124 -4.24 -0.63 8.33
C VAL A 124 -2.78 -0.88 8.04
N TRP A 125 -2.21 -1.89 8.69
CA TRP A 125 -0.79 -2.14 8.67
C TRP A 125 -0.34 -3.12 7.58
N ASP A 126 -1.16 -4.15 7.30
CA ASP A 126 -0.87 -5.15 6.28
C ASP A 126 -2.13 -5.64 5.59
N ILE A 127 -1.99 -5.98 4.31
CA ILE A 127 -3.01 -6.62 3.49
C ILE A 127 -2.37 -7.82 2.81
N LEU A 128 -2.84 -9.01 3.14
CA LEU A 128 -2.43 -10.26 2.51
C LEU A 128 -3.56 -10.80 1.63
N GLN A 129 -3.30 -10.96 0.35
CA GLN A 129 -4.22 -11.64 -0.56
C GLN A 129 -4.11 -13.15 -0.37
N GLU A 130 -5.25 -13.83 -0.17
CA GLU A 130 -5.38 -15.28 -0.13
C GLU A 130 -6.57 -15.72 -0.98
N GLY A 131 -6.24 -16.27 -2.16
CA GLY A 131 -7.25 -16.55 -3.18
C GLY A 131 -7.96 -15.28 -3.63
N ASP A 132 -9.27 -15.26 -3.49
CA ASP A 132 -10.15 -14.11 -3.79
C ASP A 132 -10.50 -13.26 -2.54
N ALA A 133 -9.95 -13.62 -1.39
CA ALA A 133 -10.09 -12.88 -0.13
C ALA A 133 -8.83 -12.07 0.21
N TYR A 134 -8.99 -11.07 1.07
CA TYR A 134 -7.90 -10.25 1.62
C TYR A 134 -7.98 -10.28 3.14
N LEU A 135 -6.88 -10.67 3.77
CA LEU A 135 -6.69 -10.60 5.22
C LEU A 135 -6.08 -9.25 5.55
N ILE A 136 -6.67 -8.54 6.48
CA ILE A 136 -6.30 -7.16 6.78
C ILE A 136 -5.93 -7.03 8.25
N GLY A 137 -4.69 -6.62 8.50
CA GLY A 137 -4.16 -6.29 9.81
C GLY A 137 -4.46 -4.84 10.17
N HIS A 138 -5.37 -4.65 11.11
CA HIS A 138 -5.87 -3.35 11.51
C HIS A 138 -5.52 -3.04 12.97
N ASN A 139 -5.54 -1.76 13.36
CA ASN A 139 -5.18 -1.35 14.74
C ASN A 139 -6.18 -1.86 15.79
N ASP A 140 -7.42 -2.11 15.44
CA ASP A 140 -8.47 -2.56 16.38
C ASP A 140 -8.85 -4.04 16.24
N GLY A 141 -8.30 -4.75 15.25
CA GLY A 141 -8.58 -6.18 15.04
C GLY A 141 -8.08 -6.70 13.70
N THR A 142 -8.46 -7.93 13.40
CA THR A 142 -8.22 -8.55 12.10
C THR A 142 -9.49 -8.53 11.29
N TYR A 143 -9.39 -8.13 10.03
CA TYR A 143 -10.51 -8.10 9.10
C TYR A 143 -10.28 -9.04 7.93
N ARG A 144 -11.38 -9.48 7.33
CA ARG A 144 -11.42 -10.19 6.07
C ARG A 144 -12.28 -9.41 5.09
N TYR A 145 -11.73 -9.11 3.92
CA TYR A 145 -12.47 -8.51 2.81
C TYR A 145 -12.65 -9.55 1.71
N HIS A 146 -13.89 -9.85 1.39
CA HIS A 146 -14.27 -10.84 0.39
C HIS A 146 -15.66 -10.49 -0.18
N ASN A 147 -15.88 -10.67 -1.48
CA ASN A 147 -17.15 -10.37 -2.15
C ASN A 147 -17.70 -8.97 -1.83
N GLU A 148 -16.84 -7.94 -1.90
CA GLU A 148 -17.16 -6.53 -1.59
C GLU A 148 -17.63 -6.30 -0.13
N GLN A 149 -17.45 -7.26 0.76
CA GLN A 149 -17.82 -7.16 2.17
C GLN A 149 -16.57 -7.16 3.05
N LEU A 150 -16.49 -6.18 3.94
CA LEU A 150 -15.47 -6.09 4.97
C LEU A 150 -16.07 -6.59 6.29
N GLN A 151 -15.46 -7.61 6.87
CA GLN A 151 -15.89 -8.20 8.13
C GLN A 151 -14.72 -8.27 9.11
N ARG A 152 -14.95 -7.78 10.35
CA ARG A 152 -14.02 -8.02 11.46
C ARG A 152 -14.17 -9.45 11.93
N VAL A 153 -13.07 -10.21 11.91
CA VAL A 153 -13.09 -11.66 12.22
C VAL A 153 -12.57 -12.00 13.60
N ASN A 154 -11.75 -11.14 14.20
CA ASN A 154 -11.29 -11.28 15.57
C ASN A 154 -10.81 -9.94 16.16
N GLN A 155 -10.40 -9.96 17.43
CA GLN A 155 -9.93 -8.78 18.19
C GLN A 155 -8.40 -8.69 18.32
N VAL A 156 -7.63 -9.42 17.49
CA VAL A 156 -6.16 -9.30 17.49
C VAL A 156 -5.77 -7.95 16.89
N SER A 157 -5.47 -7.01 17.76
CA SER A 157 -5.19 -5.62 17.40
C SER A 157 -3.75 -5.41 16.93
N GLY A 158 -3.55 -4.46 16.02
CA GLY A 158 -2.24 -4.07 15.53
C GLY A 158 -1.57 -5.13 14.69
N GLY A 159 -2.30 -5.76 13.79
CA GLY A 159 -1.77 -6.77 12.87
C GLY A 159 -0.80 -6.16 11.87
N TRP A 160 0.49 -6.11 12.22
CA TRP A 160 1.53 -5.46 11.43
C TRP A 160 2.01 -6.28 10.25
N LYS A 161 2.01 -7.62 10.36
CA LYS A 161 2.48 -8.47 9.27
C LYS A 161 1.82 -9.84 9.28
N PHE A 162 1.14 -10.18 8.20
CA PHE A 162 0.74 -11.53 7.88
C PHE A 162 1.85 -12.29 7.19
N LEU A 163 1.98 -13.55 7.51
CA LEU A 163 2.86 -14.49 6.85
C LEU A 163 2.12 -15.80 6.61
N LYS A 164 1.93 -16.18 5.35
CA LYS A 164 1.50 -17.52 4.99
C LYS A 164 2.69 -18.45 5.10
N SER A 165 2.54 -19.57 5.81
CA SER A 165 3.57 -20.58 5.89
C SER A 165 3.78 -21.24 4.51
N ASN A 166 5.04 -21.40 4.11
CA ASN A 166 5.41 -22.20 2.94
C ASN A 166 5.52 -23.70 3.24
N PHE A 167 5.43 -24.10 4.51
CA PHE A 167 5.68 -25.45 4.98
C PHE A 167 4.44 -26.12 5.56
N HIS A 168 3.50 -25.32 6.06
CA HIS A 168 2.25 -25.74 6.69
C HIS A 168 1.08 -24.94 6.15
N ASN A 169 -0.14 -25.40 6.39
CA ASN A 169 -1.34 -24.67 5.97
C ASN A 169 -1.76 -23.59 6.99
N ASN A 170 -0.79 -22.96 7.64
CA ASN A 170 -1.01 -21.99 8.69
C ASN A 170 -0.67 -20.57 8.23
N PHE A 171 -1.24 -19.60 8.94
CA PHE A 171 -0.92 -18.18 8.82
C PHE A 171 -0.41 -17.68 10.17
N PHE A 172 0.61 -16.86 10.11
CA PHE A 172 1.12 -16.12 11.26
C PHE A 172 0.72 -14.67 11.14
N LEU A 173 0.41 -14.03 12.26
CA LEU A 173 0.20 -12.58 12.33
C LEU A 173 1.06 -12.00 13.43
N ALA A 174 2.04 -11.21 13.05
CA ALA A 174 2.78 -10.36 13.96
C ALA A 174 1.92 -9.15 14.35
N HIS A 175 1.83 -8.87 15.65
CA HIS A 175 0.93 -7.84 16.15
C HIS A 175 1.49 -7.13 17.40
N TYR A 176 0.73 -6.19 17.98
CA TYR A 176 1.16 -5.37 19.13
C TYR A 176 1.61 -6.15 20.36
N SER A 177 1.19 -7.40 20.53
CA SER A 177 1.48 -8.18 21.72
C SER A 177 2.04 -9.58 21.40
N GLY A 178 2.78 -9.73 20.30
CA GLY A 178 3.44 -10.96 19.93
C GLY A 178 3.07 -11.49 18.55
N ILE A 179 2.91 -12.80 18.44
CA ILE A 179 2.54 -13.49 17.21
C ILE A 179 1.38 -14.42 17.51
N VAL A 180 0.39 -14.43 16.64
CA VAL A 180 -0.69 -15.41 16.62
C VAL A 180 -0.60 -16.30 15.39
N ILE A 181 -1.16 -17.51 15.50
CA ILE A 181 -1.16 -18.54 14.48
C ILE A 181 -2.61 -18.91 14.20
N PHE A 182 -2.99 -18.86 12.95
CA PHE A 182 -4.29 -19.32 12.44
C PHE A 182 -4.07 -20.64 11.69
N ASP A 183 -4.89 -21.62 11.98
CA ASP A 183 -4.77 -22.95 11.35
C ASP A 183 -5.31 -22.95 9.91
N GLN A 184 -6.22 -22.03 9.57
CA GLN A 184 -6.81 -21.92 8.23
C GLN A 184 -7.12 -20.46 7.84
N PRO A 185 -6.99 -20.09 6.55
CA PRO A 185 -7.27 -18.73 6.08
C PRO A 185 -8.75 -18.35 6.12
N ASN A 186 -9.62 -19.36 6.09
CA ASN A 186 -11.08 -19.14 6.06
C ASN A 186 -11.70 -18.98 7.46
N ASP A 187 -10.98 -19.39 8.50
CA ASP A 187 -11.39 -19.22 9.89
C ASP A 187 -10.29 -18.53 10.70
N LEU A 188 -10.36 -17.22 10.78
CA LEU A 188 -9.49 -16.41 11.62
C LEU A 188 -10.09 -16.11 13.00
N SER A 189 -11.24 -16.70 13.35
CA SER A 189 -11.88 -16.52 14.66
C SER A 189 -11.12 -17.25 15.77
N ALA A 190 -10.58 -18.42 15.44
CA ALA A 190 -9.75 -19.24 16.33
C ALA A 190 -8.26 -19.05 16.02
N PHE A 191 -7.49 -18.78 17.05
CA PHE A 191 -6.04 -18.62 16.93
C PHE A 191 -5.30 -19.10 18.16
N LYS A 192 -4.05 -19.51 17.97
CA LYS A 192 -3.09 -19.81 19.03
C LYS A 192 -2.13 -18.64 19.19
N ARG A 193 -1.66 -18.38 20.41
CA ARG A 193 -0.59 -17.41 20.66
C ARG A 193 0.74 -18.12 20.79
N ILE A 194 1.80 -17.51 20.29
CA ILE A 194 3.16 -17.95 20.61
C ILE A 194 3.48 -17.52 22.05
N ASP A 195 3.72 -18.48 22.93
CA ASP A 195 3.99 -18.23 24.34
C ASP A 195 5.31 -17.45 24.55
N ASN A 196 5.39 -16.72 25.69
CA ASN A 196 6.58 -15.99 26.11
C ASN A 196 7.08 -14.89 25.15
N LEU A 197 6.32 -14.55 24.13
CA LEU A 197 6.61 -13.43 23.21
C LEU A 197 5.48 -12.40 23.27
N THR A 198 5.52 -11.53 24.29
CA THR A 198 4.49 -10.53 24.58
C THR A 198 4.86 -9.11 24.12
N LYS A 199 5.89 -9.01 23.28
CA LYS A 199 6.37 -7.72 22.74
C LYS A 199 5.69 -7.38 21.41
N PRO A 200 5.62 -6.10 21.03
CA PRO A 200 5.16 -5.69 19.71
C PRO A 200 6.09 -6.23 18.62
N ILE A 201 5.62 -7.16 17.81
CA ILE A 201 6.39 -7.75 16.71
C ILE A 201 5.98 -7.09 15.40
N LYS A 202 6.94 -6.45 14.76
CA LYS A 202 6.70 -5.66 13.55
C LYS A 202 6.79 -6.47 12.26
N ASN A 203 7.67 -7.46 12.22
CA ASN A 203 7.85 -8.30 11.03
C ASN A 203 8.26 -9.71 11.40
N ILE A 204 7.91 -10.67 10.55
CA ILE A 204 8.21 -12.10 10.72
C ILE A 204 8.61 -12.72 9.39
N LEU A 205 9.47 -13.73 9.47
CA LEU A 205 9.93 -14.52 8.35
C LEU A 205 10.03 -16.00 8.79
N GLN A 206 9.60 -16.92 7.95
CA GLN A 206 9.78 -18.34 8.13
C GLN A 206 10.77 -18.86 7.06
N ASN A 207 11.91 -19.42 7.51
CA ASN A 207 12.93 -19.99 6.62
C ASN A 207 13.00 -21.50 6.68
N LYS A 208 12.41 -22.13 7.74
CA LYS A 208 12.31 -23.58 7.94
C LYS A 208 10.95 -23.95 8.52
N PRO A 209 10.52 -25.22 8.40
CA PRO A 209 9.22 -25.67 8.91
C PRO A 209 8.94 -25.25 10.35
N ASN A 210 9.92 -25.39 11.23
CA ASN A 210 9.77 -25.19 12.66
C ASN A 210 10.60 -24.02 13.20
N GLU A 211 10.87 -23.01 12.35
CA GLU A 211 11.67 -21.85 12.72
C GLU A 211 11.06 -20.56 12.16
N LEU A 212 10.78 -19.60 13.05
CA LEU A 212 10.45 -18.24 12.71
C LEU A 212 11.56 -17.28 13.17
N TRP A 213 11.74 -16.24 12.36
CA TRP A 213 12.49 -15.06 12.73
C TRP A 213 11.52 -13.89 12.92
N ALA A 214 11.69 -13.14 13.99
CA ALA A 214 10.80 -12.03 14.32
C ALA A 214 11.61 -10.79 14.71
N VAL A 215 11.12 -9.63 14.30
CA VAL A 215 11.70 -8.33 14.65
C VAL A 215 10.69 -7.54 15.47
N ASP A 216 11.10 -7.09 16.66
CA ASP A 216 10.29 -6.21 17.47
C ASP A 216 10.42 -4.73 17.04
N ASN A 217 9.64 -3.87 17.67
CA ASN A 217 9.67 -2.43 17.40
C ASN A 217 10.88 -1.71 18.04
N TYR A 218 11.70 -2.43 18.83
CA TYR A 218 12.78 -1.90 19.65
C TYR A 218 14.18 -2.42 19.27
N ARG A 219 14.37 -2.85 18.02
CA ARG A 219 15.61 -3.41 17.45
C ARG A 219 15.94 -4.84 17.93
N GLY A 220 15.00 -5.55 18.54
CA GLY A 220 15.18 -6.96 18.91
C GLY A 220 14.98 -7.88 17.71
N LEU A 221 15.95 -8.75 17.44
CA LEU A 221 15.82 -9.87 16.50
C LEU A 221 15.72 -11.16 17.29
N TYR A 222 14.64 -11.90 17.04
CA TYR A 222 14.33 -13.17 17.72
C TYR A 222 14.36 -14.32 16.75
N ARG A 223 14.97 -15.42 17.18
CA ARG A 223 14.87 -16.72 16.56
C ARG A 223 13.97 -17.60 17.43
N ILE A 224 12.92 -18.15 16.83
CA ILE A 224 11.88 -18.91 17.52
C ILE A 224 11.85 -20.30 16.91
N LEU A 225 12.16 -21.32 17.72
CA LEU A 225 12.02 -22.72 17.35
C LEU A 225 10.78 -23.30 18.03
N PHE A 226 9.96 -24.02 17.29
CA PHE A 226 8.73 -24.65 17.77
C PHE A 226 8.62 -26.10 17.29
N ASP A 227 7.72 -26.83 17.89
CA ASP A 227 7.39 -28.21 17.44
C ASP A 227 6.23 -28.18 16.43
N ASP A 228 5.81 -29.34 15.95
CA ASP A 228 4.73 -29.43 14.94
C ASP A 228 3.35 -29.02 15.48
N THR A 229 3.22 -28.75 16.79
CA THR A 229 2.04 -28.19 17.43
C THR A 229 2.15 -26.69 17.67
N PHE A 230 3.24 -26.08 17.19
CA PHE A 230 3.61 -24.65 17.40
C PHE A 230 3.91 -24.29 18.86
N LYS A 231 4.26 -25.27 19.70
CA LYS A 231 4.75 -25.00 21.05
C LYS A 231 6.23 -24.62 20.98
N ILE A 232 6.58 -23.52 21.64
CA ILE A 232 7.96 -23.01 21.63
C ILE A 232 8.89 -24.01 22.30
N LYS A 233 9.94 -24.44 21.60
CA LYS A 233 11.09 -25.18 22.09
C LYS A 233 12.23 -24.26 22.52
N GLN A 234 12.42 -23.18 21.78
CA GLN A 234 13.49 -22.21 22.07
C GLN A 234 13.08 -20.81 21.55
N LEU A 235 13.29 -19.81 22.38
CA LEU A 235 13.18 -18.41 22.05
C LEU A 235 14.52 -17.73 22.36
N GLU A 236 15.20 -17.24 21.33
CA GLU A 236 16.51 -16.63 21.44
C GLU A 236 16.45 -15.17 20.98
N ASN A 237 16.89 -14.22 21.82
CA ASN A 237 17.13 -12.84 21.39
C ASN A 237 18.56 -12.76 20.80
N VAL A 238 18.63 -12.79 19.47
CA VAL A 238 19.89 -12.83 18.72
C VAL A 238 20.64 -11.50 18.84
N THR A 239 19.94 -10.38 18.91
CA THR A 239 20.54 -9.06 19.09
C THR A 239 21.29 -8.96 20.42
N GLN A 240 20.67 -9.40 21.52
CA GLN A 240 21.31 -9.38 22.85
C GLN A 240 22.49 -10.35 22.90
N LYS A 241 22.35 -11.54 22.35
CA LYS A 241 23.41 -12.57 22.35
C LYS A 241 24.65 -12.11 21.60
N ASN A 242 24.48 -11.47 20.45
CA ASN A 242 25.58 -11.06 19.56
C ASN A 242 26.01 -9.60 19.74
N LYS A 243 25.40 -8.86 20.67
CA LYS A 243 25.69 -7.44 20.94
C LYS A 243 25.60 -6.55 19.67
N ILE A 244 24.62 -6.84 18.80
CA ILE A 244 24.36 -6.11 17.56
C ILE A 244 23.48 -4.88 17.85
#